data_be64a0e6e40d9e7323363916d797af1d
#
_entry.id   be64a0e6e40d9e7323363916d797af1d
#
_cell.length_a   1.000
_cell.length_b   1.000
_cell.length_c   1.000
_cell.angle_alpha   90.00
_cell.angle_beta   90.00
_cell.angle_gamma   90.00
#
_symmetry.space_group_name_H-M   'P 1'
#
loop_
_entity.id
_entity.type
_entity.pdbx_description
1 polymer ?
#
loop_
_entity_poly.entity_id
_entity_poly.type
_entity_poly.pdbx_seq_one_letter_code
_entity_poly.pdbx_strand_id
1 'polypeptide(L)'
;MKNFIDRFSYASHRPLFFNQSAMAVSTSLGGGLKETLKYLESITLSWGFNFTYKLGVITHPYLVHTPRYTDEIKNDIDKAARIFYNSLKTKERKSPGLGELVQFRMMRVHAIDTKEYFTADYKYYKGKGLLDRSKKYFIDSEINIFKNMFAGMMKKLIIRAMSKSLSKNEFN
;
A
#
# COMPACT_ATOMS: atom_id res chain seq x y z
N MET A 1 15.42 -1.87 7.68
CA MET A 1 14.08 -1.75 7.07
C MET A 1 13.49 -0.34 7.24
N LYS A 2 13.35 0.21 8.45
CA LYS A 2 12.76 1.55 8.67
C LYS A 2 13.42 2.65 7.82
N ASN A 3 14.74 2.80 7.87
CA ASN A 3 15.47 3.82 7.09
C ASN A 3 15.24 3.71 5.57
N PHE A 4 15.04 2.49 5.05
CA PHE A 4 14.70 2.28 3.65
C PHE A 4 13.28 2.80 3.36
N ILE A 5 12.31 2.46 4.20
CA ILE A 5 10.92 2.90 4.05
C ILE A 5 10.83 4.43 4.13
N ASP A 6 11.54 5.04 5.10
CA ASP A 6 11.54 6.50 5.27
C ASP A 6 12.12 7.22 4.03
N ARG A 7 13.19 6.67 3.42
CA ARG A 7 13.78 7.22 2.18
C ARG A 7 12.85 7.11 0.96
N PHE A 8 12.00 6.08 0.92
CA PHE A 8 11.03 5.86 -0.14
C PHE A 8 9.62 6.36 0.19
N SER A 9 9.44 7.09 1.29
CA SER A 9 8.12 7.59 1.72
C SER A 9 7.42 8.43 0.65
N TYR A 10 8.16 9.14 -0.20
CA TYR A 10 7.62 9.89 -1.32
C TYR A 10 6.83 9.01 -2.32
N ALA A 11 7.15 7.72 -2.40
CA ALA A 11 6.43 6.79 -3.27
C ALA A 11 4.98 6.54 -2.82
N SER A 12 4.63 6.84 -1.57
CA SER A 12 3.23 6.83 -1.12
C SER A 12 2.40 7.97 -1.72
N HIS A 13 3.05 9.09 -2.04
CA HIS A 13 2.41 10.23 -2.71
C HIS A 13 2.47 10.09 -4.24
N ARG A 14 3.55 9.50 -4.74
CA ARG A 14 3.87 9.35 -6.17
C ARG A 14 4.16 7.89 -6.50
N PRO A 15 3.15 7.01 -6.46
CA PRO A 15 3.36 5.57 -6.69
C PRO A 15 4.03 5.28 -8.02
N LEU A 16 4.96 4.30 -8.01
CA LEU A 16 5.84 4.00 -9.14
C LEU A 16 5.81 2.54 -9.59
N PHE A 17 5.41 1.61 -8.70
CA PHE A 17 5.66 0.18 -8.87
C PHE A 17 4.46 -0.63 -9.40
N PHE A 18 3.62 -0.01 -10.24
CA PHE A 18 2.37 -0.61 -10.72
C PHE A 18 2.54 -1.90 -11.54
N ASN A 19 3.71 -2.14 -12.09
CA ASN A 19 4.01 -3.32 -12.89
C ASN A 19 4.83 -4.37 -12.13
N GLN A 20 5.14 -4.11 -10.87
CA GLN A 20 5.96 -4.99 -10.03
C GLN A 20 5.09 -5.71 -9.01
N SER A 21 5.56 -6.90 -8.62
CA SER A 21 5.08 -7.64 -7.47
C SER A 21 6.07 -7.51 -6.32
N ALA A 22 5.58 -7.54 -5.08
CA ALA A 22 6.39 -7.52 -3.87
C ALA A 22 6.16 -8.78 -3.03
N MET A 23 7.16 -9.17 -2.27
CA MET A 23 7.04 -10.17 -1.21
C MET A 23 7.54 -9.57 0.09
N ALA A 24 6.67 -9.50 1.09
CA ALA A 24 7.03 -9.12 2.45
C ALA A 24 7.37 -10.39 3.24
N VAL A 25 8.61 -10.49 3.67
CA VAL A 25 9.09 -11.63 4.48
C VAL A 25 9.48 -11.10 5.86
N SER A 26 9.01 -11.77 6.89
CA SER A 26 9.37 -11.44 8.28
C SER A 26 9.46 -12.71 9.12
N THR A 27 10.40 -12.70 10.06
CA THR A 27 10.51 -13.74 11.09
C THR A 27 10.28 -13.12 12.46
N SER A 28 9.73 -13.90 13.38
CA SER A 28 9.50 -13.48 14.75
C SER A 28 9.78 -14.64 15.71
N LEU A 29 10.18 -14.30 16.94
CA LEU A 29 10.32 -15.25 18.03
C LEU A 29 9.01 -15.51 18.78
N GLY A 30 7.94 -14.80 18.44
CA GLY A 30 6.66 -14.91 19.13
C GLY A 30 5.61 -13.94 18.61
N GLY A 31 5.58 -12.72 19.12
CA GLY A 31 4.55 -11.74 18.79
C GLY A 31 4.88 -10.78 17.67
N GLY A 32 3.88 -9.99 17.22
CA GLY A 32 4.04 -8.87 16.30
C GLY A 32 4.21 -9.22 14.83
N LEU A 33 4.25 -10.51 14.46
CA LEU A 33 4.47 -10.95 13.08
C LEU A 33 3.36 -10.50 12.14
N LYS A 34 2.11 -10.67 12.55
CA LYS A 34 0.93 -10.31 11.77
C LYS A 34 0.87 -8.80 11.50
N GLU A 35 1.15 -8.01 12.52
CA GLU A 35 1.16 -6.54 12.47
C GLU A 35 2.29 -6.05 11.56
N THR A 36 3.49 -6.63 11.68
CA THR A 36 4.63 -6.33 10.82
C THR A 36 4.32 -6.61 9.35
N LEU A 37 3.78 -7.78 9.05
CA LEU A 37 3.40 -8.15 7.68
C LEU A 37 2.29 -7.26 7.12
N LYS A 38 1.30 -6.90 7.95
CA LYS A 38 0.23 -5.97 7.56
C LYS A 38 0.79 -4.57 7.27
N TYR A 39 1.74 -4.11 8.07
CA TYR A 39 2.42 -2.83 7.86
C TYR A 39 3.20 -2.83 6.54
N LEU A 40 4.01 -3.86 6.27
CA LEU A 40 4.78 -3.99 5.03
C LEU A 40 3.86 -4.09 3.80
N GLU A 41 2.75 -4.81 3.89
CA GLU A 41 1.74 -4.86 2.83
C GLU A 41 1.14 -3.47 2.57
N SER A 42 0.80 -2.72 3.60
CA SER A 42 0.22 -1.37 3.44
C SER A 42 1.19 -0.43 2.73
N ILE A 43 2.49 -0.53 3.02
CA ILE A 43 3.53 0.26 2.36
C ILE A 43 3.66 -0.12 0.89
N THR A 44 3.78 -1.41 0.57
CA THR A 44 3.92 -1.85 -0.82
C THR A 44 2.69 -1.48 -1.66
N LEU A 45 1.48 -1.60 -1.11
CA LEU A 45 0.26 -1.15 -1.77
C LEU A 45 0.27 0.37 -1.98
N SER A 46 0.71 1.15 -0.99
CA SER A 46 0.78 2.62 -1.13
C SER A 46 1.81 3.07 -2.18
N TRP A 47 2.86 2.28 -2.41
CA TRP A 47 3.85 2.52 -3.46
C TRP A 47 3.40 2.07 -4.85
N GLY A 48 2.25 1.39 -4.92
CA GLY A 48 1.60 0.98 -6.17
C GLY A 48 1.94 -0.43 -6.65
N PHE A 49 2.53 -1.29 -5.81
CA PHE A 49 2.77 -2.68 -6.22
C PHE A 49 1.47 -3.38 -6.60
N ASN A 50 1.51 -4.06 -7.73
CA ASN A 50 0.34 -4.77 -8.26
C ASN A 50 -0.06 -5.97 -7.40
N PHE A 51 0.91 -6.65 -6.81
CA PHE A 51 0.72 -7.81 -5.96
C PHE A 51 1.71 -7.78 -4.81
N THR A 52 1.22 -8.08 -3.61
CA THR A 52 2.07 -8.25 -2.42
C THR A 52 1.72 -9.56 -1.74
N TYR A 53 2.69 -10.48 -1.71
CA TYR A 53 2.59 -11.71 -0.93
C TYR A 53 3.23 -11.50 0.44
N LYS A 54 2.72 -12.20 1.45
CA LYS A 54 3.24 -12.13 2.82
C LYS A 54 3.70 -13.51 3.26
N LEU A 55 4.95 -13.62 3.69
CA LEU A 55 5.50 -14.83 4.31
C LEU A 55 5.99 -14.48 5.71
N GLY A 56 5.38 -15.08 6.71
CA GLY A 56 5.77 -14.95 8.10
C GLY A 56 6.18 -16.28 8.68
N VAL A 57 7.32 -16.32 9.37
CA VAL A 57 7.79 -17.53 10.04
C VAL A 57 8.02 -17.22 11.53
N ILE A 58 7.41 -18.02 12.38
CA ILE A 58 7.66 -17.97 13.83
C ILE A 58 8.68 -19.05 14.16
N THR A 59 9.77 -18.64 14.81
CA THR A 59 10.80 -19.55 15.32
C THR A 59 10.88 -19.42 16.84
N HIS A 60 10.77 -20.54 17.55
CA HIS A 60 10.86 -20.55 18.99
C HIS A 60 12.30 -20.80 19.44
N PRO A 61 13.00 -19.80 20.00
CA PRO A 61 14.41 -19.91 20.36
C PRO A 61 14.67 -20.84 21.56
N TYR A 62 13.63 -21.06 22.37
CA TYR A 62 13.74 -21.81 23.63
C TYR A 62 13.57 -23.31 23.46
N LEU A 63 13.19 -23.79 22.27
CA LEU A 63 13.06 -25.21 21.97
C LEU A 63 14.39 -25.72 21.38
N VAL A 64 15.39 -25.85 22.21
CA VAL A 64 16.78 -26.21 21.81
C VAL A 64 16.83 -27.53 21.03
N HIS A 65 15.88 -28.44 21.27
CA HIS A 65 15.82 -29.76 20.64
C HIS A 65 14.83 -29.86 19.49
N THR A 66 14.11 -28.80 19.17
CA THR A 66 13.14 -28.80 18.06
C THR A 66 13.83 -28.30 16.78
N PRO A 67 13.65 -28.96 15.63
CA PRO A 67 14.18 -28.46 14.37
C PRO A 67 13.69 -27.05 14.10
N ARG A 68 14.61 -26.08 13.94
CA ARG A 68 14.29 -24.69 13.62
C ARG A 68 13.62 -24.54 12.25
N TYR A 69 13.75 -25.60 11.45
CA TYR A 69 13.26 -25.65 10.07
C TYR A 69 12.43 -26.91 9.89
N THR A 70 11.15 -26.81 10.24
CA THR A 70 10.18 -27.91 10.13
C THR A 70 9.68 -28.10 8.70
N ASP A 71 9.11 -29.25 8.39
CA ASP A 71 8.52 -29.53 7.09
C ASP A 71 7.34 -28.60 6.78
N GLU A 72 6.60 -28.16 7.80
CA GLU A 72 5.55 -27.15 7.68
C GLU A 72 6.12 -25.82 7.18
N ILE A 73 7.21 -25.33 7.78
CA ILE A 73 7.89 -24.10 7.35
C ILE A 73 8.42 -24.23 5.93
N LYS A 74 8.99 -25.38 5.56
CA LYS A 74 9.44 -25.65 4.17
C LYS A 74 8.29 -25.55 3.19
N ASN A 75 7.18 -26.21 3.51
CA ASN A 75 5.97 -26.20 2.67
C ASN A 75 5.41 -24.79 2.49
N ASP A 76 5.40 -23.97 3.54
CA ASP A 76 4.95 -22.57 3.48
C ASP A 76 5.88 -21.73 2.61
N ILE A 77 7.19 -21.92 2.71
CA ILE A 77 8.17 -21.23 1.87
C ILE A 77 7.99 -21.64 0.40
N ASP A 78 7.86 -22.93 0.11
CA ASP A 78 7.68 -23.45 -1.26
C ASP A 78 6.36 -22.93 -1.86
N LYS A 79 5.29 -22.92 -1.09
CA LYS A 79 4.01 -22.35 -1.50
C LYS A 79 4.12 -20.87 -1.80
N ALA A 80 4.77 -20.11 -0.90
CA ALA A 80 5.02 -18.69 -1.07
C ALA A 80 5.83 -18.41 -2.33
N ALA A 81 6.91 -19.17 -2.55
CA ALA A 81 7.77 -19.04 -3.72
C ALA A 81 7.00 -19.28 -5.02
N ARG A 82 6.18 -20.35 -5.08
CA ARG A 82 5.35 -20.65 -6.26
C ARG A 82 4.33 -19.55 -6.57
N ILE A 83 3.61 -19.08 -5.55
CA ILE A 83 2.61 -18.02 -5.74
C ILE A 83 3.29 -16.73 -6.20
N PHE A 84 4.41 -16.36 -5.58
CA PHE A 84 5.15 -15.16 -5.96
C PHE A 84 5.72 -15.29 -7.38
N TYR A 85 6.33 -16.42 -7.72
CA TYR A 85 6.83 -16.69 -9.07
C TYR A 85 5.72 -16.57 -10.13
N ASN A 86 4.55 -17.12 -9.85
CA ASN A 86 3.41 -17.02 -10.76
C ASN A 86 2.96 -15.56 -10.93
N SER A 87 2.96 -14.76 -9.84
CA SER A 87 2.62 -13.33 -9.92
C SER A 87 3.58 -12.53 -10.80
N LEU A 88 4.84 -12.95 -10.91
CA LEU A 88 5.82 -12.32 -11.79
C LEU A 88 5.58 -12.64 -13.28
N LYS A 89 5.00 -13.80 -13.57
CA LYS A 89 4.65 -14.22 -14.95
C LYS A 89 3.34 -13.58 -15.42
N THR A 90 2.41 -13.32 -14.52
CA THR A 90 1.11 -12.79 -14.84
C THR A 90 1.23 -11.30 -15.15
N LYS A 91 0.88 -10.92 -16.38
CA LYS A 91 0.79 -9.50 -16.78
C LYS A 91 -0.53 -8.85 -16.39
N GLU A 92 -1.47 -9.66 -15.87
CA GLU A 92 -2.76 -9.16 -15.43
C GLU A 92 -2.62 -8.22 -14.24
N ARG A 93 -3.31 -7.11 -14.33
CA ARG A 93 -3.32 -6.14 -13.27
C ARG A 93 -4.52 -6.36 -12.37
N LYS A 94 -4.26 -6.45 -11.07
CA LYS A 94 -5.31 -6.52 -10.06
C LYS A 94 -6.11 -5.21 -10.05
N SER A 95 -7.45 -5.34 -10.01
CA SER A 95 -8.31 -4.17 -9.78
C SER A 95 -7.99 -3.53 -8.42
N PRO A 96 -7.87 -2.18 -8.35
CA PRO A 96 -7.53 -1.50 -7.12
C PRO A 96 -8.57 -1.76 -6.02
N GLY A 97 -8.08 -1.92 -4.81
CA GLY A 97 -8.90 -2.03 -3.61
C GLY A 97 -9.51 -0.69 -3.20
N LEU A 98 -10.47 -0.73 -2.29
CA LEU A 98 -11.13 0.49 -1.80
C LEU A 98 -10.13 1.47 -1.18
N GLY A 99 -9.20 0.97 -0.35
CA GLY A 99 -8.16 1.80 0.28
C GLY A 99 -7.28 2.53 -0.73
N GLU A 100 -6.88 1.84 -1.79
CA GLU A 100 -6.08 2.42 -2.88
C GLU A 100 -6.84 3.50 -3.64
N LEU A 101 -8.14 3.30 -3.89
CA LEU A 101 -9.00 4.29 -4.53
C LEU A 101 -9.19 5.55 -3.65
N VAL A 102 -9.35 5.36 -2.34
CA VAL A 102 -9.42 6.47 -1.37
C VAL A 102 -8.10 7.21 -1.33
N GLN A 103 -6.97 6.49 -1.22
CA GLN A 103 -5.63 7.06 -1.23
C GLN A 103 -5.40 7.91 -2.49
N PHE A 104 -5.68 7.38 -3.67
CA PHE A 104 -5.56 8.13 -4.92
C PHE A 104 -6.30 9.47 -4.87
N ARG A 105 -7.56 9.45 -4.39
CA ARG A 105 -8.39 10.64 -4.32
C ARG A 105 -7.88 11.66 -3.31
N MET A 106 -7.39 11.19 -2.17
CA MET A 106 -6.81 12.06 -1.14
C MET A 106 -5.50 12.68 -1.61
N MET A 107 -4.61 11.88 -2.21
CA MET A 107 -3.34 12.38 -2.75
C MET A 107 -3.55 13.36 -3.91
N ARG A 108 -4.58 13.18 -4.73
CA ARG A 108 -4.93 14.15 -5.77
C ARG A 108 -5.39 15.50 -5.18
N VAL A 109 -6.20 15.47 -4.12
CA VAL A 109 -6.59 16.70 -3.39
C VAL A 109 -5.35 17.35 -2.79
N HIS A 110 -4.54 16.58 -2.08
CA HIS A 110 -3.28 17.05 -1.50
C HIS A 110 -2.40 17.74 -2.56
N ALA A 111 -2.17 17.08 -3.70
CA ALA A 111 -1.34 17.64 -4.77
C ALA A 111 -1.87 18.99 -5.31
N ILE A 112 -3.19 19.19 -5.33
CA ILE A 112 -3.81 20.46 -5.76
C ILE A 112 -3.67 21.53 -4.68
N ASP A 113 -4.05 21.19 -3.45
CA ASP A 113 -4.15 22.15 -2.35
C ASP A 113 -2.79 22.61 -1.84
N THR A 114 -1.77 21.75 -1.99
CA THR A 114 -0.40 22.04 -1.51
C THR A 114 0.60 22.29 -2.64
N LYS A 115 0.14 22.62 -3.83
CA LYS A 115 0.97 22.78 -5.05
C LYS A 115 2.17 23.72 -4.89
N GLU A 116 2.06 24.71 -4.01
CA GLU A 116 3.13 25.71 -3.75
C GLU A 116 4.22 25.15 -2.83
N TYR A 117 3.87 24.25 -1.92
CA TYR A 117 4.79 23.66 -0.95
C TYR A 117 5.34 22.31 -1.43
N PHE A 118 4.50 21.45 -2.01
CA PHE A 118 4.86 20.11 -2.49
C PHE A 118 4.85 20.05 -4.02
N THR A 119 5.68 20.89 -4.64
CA THR A 119 5.75 21.06 -6.10
C THR A 119 6.02 19.75 -6.86
N ALA A 120 6.79 18.83 -6.26
CA ALA A 120 7.10 17.53 -6.87
C ALA A 120 5.86 16.64 -7.01
N ASP A 121 4.97 16.63 -6.00
CA ASP A 121 3.71 15.87 -6.05
C ASP A 121 2.78 16.47 -7.10
N TYR A 122 2.63 17.79 -7.12
CA TYR A 122 1.84 18.48 -8.13
C TYR A 122 2.34 18.19 -9.56
N LYS A 123 3.66 18.29 -9.79
CA LYS A 123 4.27 17.97 -11.10
C LYS A 123 4.03 16.54 -11.52
N TYR A 124 4.13 15.58 -10.60
CA TYR A 124 3.82 14.16 -10.87
C TYR A 124 2.37 13.99 -11.33
N TYR A 125 1.40 14.52 -10.58
CA TYR A 125 -0.03 14.40 -10.91
C TYR A 125 -0.37 15.12 -12.21
N LYS A 126 0.14 16.33 -12.42
CA LYS A 126 -0.07 17.12 -13.63
C LYS A 126 0.53 16.43 -14.85
N GLY A 127 1.79 16.00 -14.77
CA GLY A 127 2.51 15.37 -15.88
C GLY A 127 1.90 14.04 -16.33
N LYS A 128 1.22 13.32 -15.43
CA LYS A 128 0.48 12.09 -15.75
C LYS A 128 -1.01 12.31 -16.07
N GLY A 129 -1.49 13.54 -16.12
CA GLY A 129 -2.90 13.84 -16.37
C GLY A 129 -3.85 13.41 -15.23
N LEU A 130 -3.30 13.10 -14.03
CA LEU A 130 -4.08 12.56 -12.91
C LEU A 130 -4.92 13.62 -12.18
N LEU A 131 -4.73 14.89 -12.50
CA LEU A 131 -5.54 15.99 -11.99
C LEU A 131 -6.94 16.01 -12.64
N ASP A 132 -7.09 15.39 -13.80
CA ASP A 132 -8.38 15.29 -14.50
C ASP A 132 -9.37 14.47 -13.64
N ARG A 133 -10.59 15.00 -13.52
CA ARG A 133 -11.67 14.36 -12.75
C ARG A 133 -12.15 13.04 -13.35
N SER A 134 -11.95 12.83 -14.66
CA SER A 134 -12.28 11.57 -15.34
C SER A 134 -11.38 10.42 -14.89
N LYS A 135 -10.14 10.70 -14.49
CA LYS A 135 -9.21 9.69 -13.97
C LYS A 135 -9.66 9.19 -12.60
N LYS A 136 -9.86 7.89 -12.51
CA LYS A 136 -10.39 7.22 -11.32
C LYS A 136 -9.28 6.60 -10.45
N TYR A 137 -8.10 6.36 -11.04
CA TYR A 137 -6.94 5.78 -10.39
C TYR A 137 -5.64 6.21 -11.11
N PHE A 138 -4.49 5.90 -10.53
CA PHE A 138 -3.16 6.26 -11.08
C PHE A 138 -2.89 5.72 -12.49
N ILE A 139 -3.54 4.64 -12.84
CA ILE A 139 -3.39 3.89 -14.08
C ILE A 139 -4.77 3.45 -14.56
N ASP A 140 -4.87 3.17 -15.83
CA ASP A 140 -6.09 2.62 -16.39
C ASP A 140 -6.28 1.18 -15.88
N SER A 141 -7.40 0.93 -15.25
CA SER A 141 -7.77 -0.36 -14.65
C SER A 141 -9.29 -0.49 -14.60
N GLU A 142 -9.78 -1.70 -14.63
CA GLU A 142 -11.19 -1.98 -14.39
C GLU A 142 -11.52 -1.71 -12.92
N ILE A 143 -12.41 -0.77 -12.68
CA ILE A 143 -12.83 -0.38 -11.34
C ILE A 143 -14.31 -0.66 -11.18
N ASN A 144 -14.65 -1.47 -10.19
CA ASN A 144 -16.04 -1.72 -9.83
C ASN A 144 -16.74 -0.39 -9.46
N ILE A 145 -17.92 -0.15 -10.06
CA ILE A 145 -18.69 1.09 -9.91
C ILE A 145 -19.02 1.36 -8.45
N PHE A 146 -19.42 0.35 -7.69
CA PHE A 146 -19.77 0.51 -6.26
C PHE A 146 -18.54 0.89 -5.42
N LYS A 147 -17.39 0.24 -5.65
CA LYS A 147 -16.13 0.62 -4.99
C LYS A 147 -15.74 2.06 -5.31
N ASN A 148 -15.90 2.46 -6.56
CA ASN A 148 -15.58 3.82 -7.01
C ASN A 148 -16.48 4.87 -6.35
N MET A 149 -17.78 4.60 -6.26
CA MET A 149 -18.76 5.49 -5.62
C MET A 149 -18.47 5.58 -4.11
N PHE A 150 -18.25 4.45 -3.45
CA PHE A 150 -17.94 4.40 -2.01
C PHE A 150 -16.63 5.12 -1.67
N ALA A 151 -15.59 4.97 -2.50
CA ALA A 151 -14.34 5.72 -2.34
C ALA A 151 -14.57 7.25 -2.46
N GLY A 152 -15.50 7.68 -3.32
CA GLY A 152 -15.91 9.09 -3.42
C GLY A 152 -16.58 9.61 -2.16
N MET A 153 -17.45 8.81 -1.57
CA MET A 153 -18.13 9.13 -0.30
C MET A 153 -17.12 9.19 0.85
N MET A 154 -16.27 8.20 0.99
CA MET A 154 -15.21 8.16 2.01
C MET A 154 -14.29 9.38 1.94
N LYS A 155 -13.84 9.78 0.74
CA LYS A 155 -13.06 11.00 0.55
C LYS A 155 -13.78 12.22 1.15
N LYS A 156 -15.08 12.40 0.86
CA LYS A 156 -15.86 13.53 1.39
C LYS A 156 -15.94 13.52 2.91
N LEU A 157 -16.15 12.35 3.51
CA LEU A 157 -16.21 12.19 4.96
C LEU A 157 -14.87 12.51 5.63
N ILE A 158 -13.76 12.01 5.07
CA ILE A 158 -12.41 12.29 5.59
C ILE A 158 -12.12 13.79 5.55
N ILE A 159 -12.37 14.46 4.42
CA ILE A 159 -12.12 15.89 4.28
C ILE A 159 -12.96 16.69 5.30
N ARG A 160 -14.25 16.36 5.48
CA ARG A 160 -15.11 17.00 6.48
C ARG A 160 -14.60 16.80 7.92
N ALA A 161 -14.15 15.58 8.24
CA ALA A 161 -13.60 15.28 9.56
C ALA A 161 -12.31 16.08 9.83
N MET A 162 -11.42 16.18 8.83
CA MET A 162 -10.20 16.99 8.93
C MET A 162 -10.50 18.47 9.11
N SER A 163 -11.42 19.06 8.33
CA SER A 163 -11.81 20.47 8.45
C SER A 163 -12.39 20.77 9.83
N LYS A 164 -13.22 19.87 10.38
CA LYS A 164 -13.79 20.04 11.73
C LYS A 164 -12.74 19.94 12.84
N SER A 165 -11.70 19.12 12.64
CA SER A 165 -10.58 19.01 13.60
C SER A 165 -9.74 20.29 13.62
N LEU A 166 -9.46 20.88 12.46
CA LEU A 166 -8.71 22.13 12.36
C LEU A 166 -9.45 23.30 13.03
N SER A 167 -10.75 23.45 12.78
CA SER A 167 -11.54 24.52 13.40
C SER A 167 -11.64 24.42 14.93
N LYS A 168 -11.49 23.22 15.51
CA LYS A 168 -11.45 23.06 16.97
C LYS A 168 -10.10 23.46 17.60
N ASN A 169 -9.00 23.31 16.85
CA ASN A 169 -7.65 23.64 17.36
C ASN A 169 -7.33 25.14 17.23
N GLU A 170 -8.10 25.93 16.47
CA GLU A 170 -7.94 27.38 16.40
C GLU A 170 -8.56 28.13 17.58
N PHE A 171 -9.33 27.44 18.43
CA PHE A 171 -10.01 28.01 19.60
C PHE A 171 -9.46 27.57 20.96
N ASN A 172 -8.34 26.87 21.01
CA ASN A 172 -7.56 26.54 22.20
C ASN A 172 -6.15 27.09 22.11
#